data_931aeb8be63ac718e5f07b7017fa9c61
#
_entry.id   931aeb8be63ac718e5f07b7017fa9c61
#
_cell.length_a   1.000
_cell.length_b   1.000
_cell.length_c   1.000
_cell.angle_alpha   90.00
_cell.angle_beta   90.00
_cell.angle_gamma   90.00
#
_symmetry.space_group_name_H-M   'P 1'
#
loop_
_entity.id
_entity.type
_entity.pdbx_description
1 polymer ?
#
loop_
_entity_poly.entity_id
_entity_poly.type
_entity_poly.pdbx_seq_one_letter_code
_entity_poly.pdbx_strand_id
1 'polypeptide(L)'
;MKLSTVFSFFIVITFGIIIYAGIDYSTGITGTTQKNGDGCVCHSLNPDPAVWVRIEGPDTVLQGQTIQYVVKLSGGPAVAGGFNIAAFSGFLDPFDATVQKVGGELTQTSAATFIDSIITWTFYYTAQMMNFTDTLYSVANSVNGDGIPNSADRWNFGVKFPVVVLDVIPVELTSFLAEQTNKGIMLKWTTVSEINNSGF
;
A
#
# COMPACT_ATOMS: atom_id res chain seq x y z
N MET A 1 -47.35 -33.18 6.74
CA MET A 1 -45.95 -32.71 6.84
C MET A 1 -45.58 -32.77 8.32
N LYS A 2 -44.61 -33.58 8.70
CA LYS A 2 -44.28 -33.80 10.12
C LYS A 2 -43.60 -32.56 10.72
N LEU A 3 -44.00 -32.15 11.89
CA LEU A 3 -43.51 -30.97 12.64
C LEU A 3 -41.96 -30.93 12.74
N SER A 4 -41.32 -32.10 12.78
CA SER A 4 -39.86 -32.26 12.80
C SER A 4 -39.13 -31.74 11.55
N THR A 5 -39.75 -31.84 10.36
CA THR A 5 -39.19 -31.41 9.08
C THR A 5 -39.21 -29.89 8.95
N VAL A 6 -40.25 -29.25 9.48
CA VAL A 6 -40.33 -27.77 9.51
C VAL A 6 -39.32 -27.16 10.47
N PHE A 7 -39.11 -27.81 11.62
CA PHE A 7 -38.14 -27.35 12.63
C PHE A 7 -36.69 -27.46 12.13
N SER A 8 -36.34 -28.55 11.42
CA SER A 8 -35.04 -28.74 10.80
C SER A 8 -34.77 -27.72 9.70
N PHE A 9 -35.79 -27.35 8.91
CA PHE A 9 -35.63 -26.34 7.86
C PHE A 9 -35.42 -24.93 8.43
N PHE A 10 -36.07 -24.59 9.53
CA PHE A 10 -35.88 -23.31 10.24
C PHE A 10 -34.51 -23.21 10.89
N ILE A 11 -33.97 -24.27 11.46
CA ILE A 11 -32.62 -24.30 12.06
C ILE A 11 -31.54 -24.11 10.99
N VAL A 12 -31.69 -24.70 9.80
CA VAL A 12 -30.74 -24.55 8.69
C VAL A 12 -30.73 -23.12 8.14
N ILE A 13 -31.92 -22.48 8.04
CA ILE A 13 -32.04 -21.10 7.57
C ILE A 13 -31.43 -20.12 8.58
N THR A 14 -31.68 -20.28 9.89
CA THR A 14 -31.10 -19.41 10.93
C THR A 14 -29.61 -19.62 11.08
N PHE A 15 -29.08 -20.82 10.93
CA PHE A 15 -27.66 -21.09 10.94
C PHE A 15 -26.93 -20.50 9.73
N GLY A 16 -27.56 -20.55 8.53
CA GLY A 16 -27.06 -19.92 7.32
C GLY A 16 -26.99 -18.39 7.42
N ILE A 17 -27.96 -17.75 8.05
CA ILE A 17 -27.98 -16.30 8.25
C ILE A 17 -26.94 -15.85 9.28
N ILE A 18 -26.70 -16.62 10.33
CA ILE A 18 -25.69 -16.31 11.36
C ILE A 18 -24.25 -16.40 10.79
N ILE A 19 -23.99 -17.32 9.87
CA ILE A 19 -22.66 -17.44 9.23
C ILE A 19 -22.40 -16.27 8.27
N TYR A 20 -23.43 -15.66 7.68
CA TYR A 20 -23.26 -14.52 6.78
C TYR A 20 -23.08 -13.17 7.52
N ALA A 21 -23.44 -13.09 8.79
CA ALA A 21 -23.37 -11.88 9.60
C ALA A 21 -22.04 -11.65 10.33
N GLY A 22 -21.01 -12.48 10.09
CA GLY A 22 -19.81 -12.52 10.93
C GLY A 22 -18.48 -12.39 10.23
N ILE A 23 -18.40 -11.93 8.99
CA ILE A 23 -17.10 -11.63 8.38
C ILE A 23 -16.76 -10.16 8.66
N ASP A 24 -16.12 -9.93 9.78
CA ASP A 24 -15.54 -8.63 10.14
C ASP A 24 -14.12 -8.55 9.59
N TYR A 25 -13.91 -7.64 8.62
CA TYR A 25 -12.59 -7.32 8.06
C TYR A 25 -11.95 -6.10 8.71
N SER A 26 -12.33 -5.74 9.93
CA SER A 26 -11.72 -4.62 10.67
C SER A 26 -10.22 -4.81 10.84
N THR A 27 -9.76 -6.07 10.88
CA THR A 27 -8.35 -6.45 10.92
C THR A 27 -7.67 -6.51 9.54
N GLY A 28 -8.32 -6.01 8.49
CA GLY A 28 -7.77 -5.88 7.15
C GLY A 28 -8.24 -6.93 6.15
N ILE A 29 -8.20 -6.56 4.90
CA ILE A 29 -8.50 -7.38 3.72
C ILE A 29 -7.51 -7.04 2.61
N THR A 30 -7.18 -8.03 1.77
CA THR A 30 -6.33 -7.87 0.59
C THR A 30 -7.04 -8.34 -0.67
N GLY A 31 -6.45 -8.08 -1.84
CA GLY A 31 -7.07 -8.43 -3.12
C GLY A 31 -8.20 -7.48 -3.53
N THR A 32 -8.24 -6.26 -2.99
CA THR A 32 -9.30 -5.27 -3.25
C THR A 32 -8.83 -4.07 -4.06
N THR A 33 -7.54 -3.96 -4.40
CA THR A 33 -7.02 -2.86 -5.23
C THR A 33 -7.33 -3.06 -6.71
N GLN A 34 -7.17 -2.02 -7.53
CA GLN A 34 -7.28 -2.10 -9.00
C GLN A 34 -6.24 -3.02 -9.68
N LYS A 35 -5.31 -3.61 -8.92
CA LYS A 35 -4.41 -4.64 -9.44
C LYS A 35 -5.16 -5.95 -9.70
N ASN A 36 -6.05 -6.34 -8.79
CA ASN A 36 -6.64 -7.68 -8.75
C ASN A 36 -8.03 -7.75 -8.11
N GLY A 37 -8.69 -6.62 -7.84
CA GLY A 37 -9.98 -6.59 -7.17
C GLY A 37 -10.87 -5.41 -7.56
N ASP A 38 -12.10 -5.46 -7.06
CA ASP A 38 -13.19 -4.55 -7.39
C ASP A 38 -13.43 -3.46 -6.34
N GLY A 39 -12.53 -3.32 -5.35
CA GLY A 39 -12.65 -2.36 -4.27
C GLY A 39 -13.38 -2.89 -3.04
N CYS A 40 -13.83 -1.98 -2.18
CA CYS A 40 -14.51 -2.32 -0.92
C CYS A 40 -16.03 -2.50 -1.11
N VAL A 41 -16.41 -3.33 -2.07
CA VAL A 41 -17.82 -3.52 -2.53
C VAL A 41 -18.79 -4.03 -1.45
N CYS A 42 -18.28 -4.57 -0.32
CA CYS A 42 -19.11 -4.93 0.83
C CYS A 42 -19.73 -3.71 1.52
N HIS A 43 -19.11 -2.53 1.41
CA HIS A 43 -19.57 -1.27 1.99
C HIS A 43 -20.52 -0.52 1.05
N SER A 44 -20.14 -0.35 -0.20
CA SER A 44 -21.02 0.15 -1.27
C SER A 44 -20.57 -0.40 -2.62
N LEU A 45 -21.49 -0.56 -3.58
CA LEU A 45 -21.18 -1.15 -4.88
C LEU A 45 -20.23 -0.29 -5.73
N ASN A 46 -20.25 1.03 -5.53
CA ASN A 46 -19.49 1.95 -6.34
C ASN A 46 -18.51 2.77 -5.48
N PRO A 47 -17.35 3.14 -6.01
CA PRO A 47 -16.46 4.10 -5.39
C PRO A 47 -17.13 5.47 -5.27
N ASP A 48 -16.80 6.23 -4.22
CA ASP A 48 -17.33 7.56 -3.96
C ASP A 48 -16.23 8.61 -4.15
N PRO A 49 -16.37 9.57 -5.07
CA PRO A 49 -15.38 10.61 -5.29
C PRO A 49 -15.19 11.58 -4.09
N ALA A 50 -16.09 11.55 -3.10
CA ALA A 50 -15.92 12.30 -1.85
C ALA A 50 -14.88 11.65 -0.90
N VAL A 51 -14.42 10.45 -1.19
CA VAL A 51 -13.31 9.78 -0.50
C VAL A 51 -12.04 9.94 -1.31
N TRP A 52 -11.00 10.48 -0.69
CA TRP A 52 -9.70 10.71 -1.30
C TRP A 52 -8.68 9.75 -0.75
N VAL A 53 -8.11 8.96 -1.64
CA VAL A 53 -7.06 7.98 -1.33
C VAL A 53 -5.85 8.32 -2.17
N ARG A 54 -4.68 8.48 -1.55
CA ARG A 54 -3.45 8.77 -2.29
C ARG A 54 -2.23 8.14 -1.65
N ILE A 55 -1.26 7.84 -2.49
CA ILE A 55 0.08 7.42 -2.09
C ILE A 55 0.99 8.64 -2.21
N GLU A 56 1.86 8.84 -1.23
CA GLU A 56 2.91 9.86 -1.25
C GLU A 56 4.26 9.21 -1.01
N GLY A 57 5.26 9.61 -1.77
CA GLY A 57 6.63 9.13 -1.73
C GLY A 57 7.38 9.50 -3.00
N PRO A 58 8.64 9.12 -3.16
CA PRO A 58 9.41 9.34 -4.39
C PRO A 58 8.80 8.60 -5.58
N ASP A 59 8.72 9.26 -6.72
CA ASP A 59 8.30 8.66 -7.99
C ASP A 59 9.46 7.99 -8.76
N THR A 60 10.69 8.13 -8.24
CA THR A 60 11.91 7.57 -8.82
C THR A 60 12.78 6.98 -7.72
N VAL A 61 13.23 5.75 -7.92
CA VAL A 61 14.05 4.98 -6.97
C VAL A 61 15.12 4.19 -7.72
N LEU A 62 16.14 3.72 -7.01
CA LEU A 62 17.16 2.84 -7.58
C LEU A 62 16.76 1.36 -7.42
N GLN A 63 17.29 0.51 -8.28
CA GLN A 63 17.16 -0.96 -8.17
C GLN A 63 17.52 -1.44 -6.76
N GLY A 64 16.69 -2.32 -6.19
CA GLY A 64 16.87 -2.87 -4.85
C GLY A 64 16.73 -1.87 -3.70
N GLN A 65 16.48 -0.61 -3.98
CA GLN A 65 16.33 0.42 -2.95
C GLN A 65 15.03 0.21 -2.19
N THR A 66 15.10 0.30 -0.85
CA THR A 66 13.95 0.30 0.05
C THR A 66 13.68 1.73 0.51
N ILE A 67 12.47 2.22 0.27
CA ILE A 67 12.04 3.58 0.60
C ILE A 67 10.71 3.56 1.32
N GLN A 68 10.51 4.53 2.20
CA GLN A 68 9.28 4.75 2.94
C GLN A 68 8.28 5.53 2.08
N TYR A 69 7.03 5.04 2.09
CA TYR A 69 5.86 5.66 1.48
C TYR A 69 4.74 5.79 2.50
N VAL A 70 3.73 6.57 2.18
CA VAL A 70 2.51 6.68 2.98
C VAL A 70 1.27 6.54 2.10
N VAL A 71 0.22 5.89 2.64
CA VAL A 71 -1.14 5.97 2.11
C VAL A 71 -1.92 6.94 2.99
N LYS A 72 -2.62 7.89 2.37
CA LYS A 72 -3.50 8.83 3.05
C LYS A 72 -4.94 8.63 2.61
N LEU A 73 -5.84 8.64 3.59
CA LEU A 73 -7.28 8.61 3.42
C LEU A 73 -7.90 9.86 4.01
N SER A 74 -8.80 10.52 3.26
CA SER A 74 -9.62 11.63 3.77
C SER A 74 -11.01 11.60 3.15
N GLY A 75 -11.97 12.29 3.76
CA GLY A 75 -13.36 12.37 3.30
C GLY A 75 -14.23 11.20 3.74
N GLY A 76 -15.45 11.11 3.20
CA GLY A 76 -16.47 10.17 3.60
C GLY A 76 -17.02 10.45 5.01
N PRO A 77 -17.58 9.45 5.73
CA PRO A 77 -18.07 9.59 7.11
C PRO A 77 -17.00 9.99 8.12
N ALA A 78 -15.74 9.62 7.88
CA ALA A 78 -14.54 10.04 8.61
C ALA A 78 -14.54 9.71 10.12
N VAL A 79 -15.13 8.59 10.52
CA VAL A 79 -15.04 8.08 11.90
C VAL A 79 -13.86 7.13 12.03
N ALA A 80 -13.82 6.10 11.18
CA ALA A 80 -12.70 5.16 11.09
C ALA A 80 -12.48 4.75 9.63
N GLY A 81 -11.39 4.02 9.37
CA GLY A 81 -11.08 3.56 8.03
C GLY A 81 -10.09 2.42 7.99
N GLY A 82 -10.00 1.82 6.80
CA GLY A 82 -9.06 0.77 6.46
C GLY A 82 -8.54 0.95 5.03
N PHE A 83 -7.49 0.20 4.69
CA PHE A 83 -6.85 0.30 3.39
C PHE A 83 -6.34 -1.06 2.90
N ASN A 84 -6.09 -1.13 1.59
CA ASN A 84 -5.27 -2.16 0.98
C ASN A 84 -4.32 -1.52 -0.03
N ILE A 85 -3.08 -1.96 -0.06
CA ILE A 85 -2.10 -1.55 -1.06
C ILE A 85 -1.41 -2.76 -1.68
N ALA A 86 -1.18 -2.70 -2.98
CA ALA A 86 -0.47 -3.69 -3.78
C ALA A 86 0.56 -3.01 -4.67
N ALA A 87 1.73 -3.63 -4.88
CA ALA A 87 2.67 -3.25 -5.91
C ALA A 87 2.50 -4.17 -7.13
N PHE A 88 2.72 -3.67 -8.35
CA PHE A 88 2.70 -4.53 -9.53
C PHE A 88 3.79 -5.58 -9.46
N SER A 89 5.00 -5.20 -9.09
CA SER A 89 6.17 -6.08 -9.10
C SER A 89 7.08 -5.95 -7.87
N GLY A 90 7.26 -4.76 -7.29
CA GLY A 90 8.09 -4.55 -6.11
C GLY A 90 7.56 -5.21 -4.85
N PHE A 91 8.33 -5.15 -3.79
CA PHE A 91 7.99 -5.74 -2.50
C PHE A 91 7.49 -4.68 -1.54
N LEU A 92 6.47 -5.04 -0.77
CA LEU A 92 5.89 -4.18 0.25
C LEU A 92 6.15 -4.77 1.64
N ASP A 93 6.53 -3.93 2.60
CA ASP A 93 6.71 -4.34 3.99
C ASP A 93 6.10 -3.31 4.96
N PRO A 94 5.54 -3.76 6.10
CA PRO A 94 5.00 -2.88 7.12
C PRO A 94 6.08 -1.96 7.69
N PHE A 95 5.71 -0.71 8.00
CA PHE A 95 6.57 0.21 8.75
C PHE A 95 6.46 -0.03 10.25
N ASP A 96 5.24 -0.24 10.74
CA ASP A 96 4.92 -0.43 12.16
C ASP A 96 3.78 -1.43 12.36
N ALA A 97 3.35 -1.60 13.62
CA ALA A 97 2.32 -2.56 14.01
C ALA A 97 0.90 -2.19 13.57
N THR A 98 0.65 -1.01 13.02
CA THR A 98 -0.66 -0.61 12.47
C THR A 98 -0.93 -1.18 11.08
N VAL A 99 0.13 -1.69 10.44
CA VAL A 99 0.11 -2.27 9.10
C VAL A 99 0.57 -3.72 9.17
N GLN A 100 -0.06 -4.60 8.41
CA GLN A 100 0.33 -6.00 8.25
C GLN A 100 0.44 -6.39 6.79
N LYS A 101 1.23 -7.45 6.54
CA LYS A 101 1.43 -8.04 5.21
C LYS A 101 0.64 -9.34 5.08
N VAL A 102 -0.24 -9.40 4.11
CA VAL A 102 -1.06 -10.59 3.80
C VAL A 102 -0.98 -10.86 2.30
N GLY A 103 -0.55 -12.04 1.90
CA GLY A 103 -0.47 -12.43 0.49
C GLY A 103 0.42 -11.54 -0.40
N GLY A 104 1.40 -10.82 0.19
CA GLY A 104 2.28 -9.87 -0.54
C GLY A 104 1.73 -8.45 -0.64
N GLU A 105 0.51 -8.20 -0.17
CA GLU A 105 -0.12 -6.88 -0.07
C GLU A 105 -0.10 -6.38 1.38
N LEU A 106 -0.35 -5.08 1.59
CA LEU A 106 -0.46 -4.52 2.93
C LEU A 106 -1.89 -4.03 3.19
N THR A 107 -2.28 -4.19 4.46
CA THR A 107 -3.56 -3.73 4.99
C THR A 107 -3.40 -3.35 6.46
N GLN A 108 -4.40 -2.72 7.07
CA GLN A 108 -4.38 -2.38 8.48
C GLN A 108 -4.45 -3.64 9.38
N THR A 109 -3.95 -3.52 10.60
CA THR A 109 -4.12 -4.53 11.67
C THR A 109 -5.42 -4.33 12.46
N SER A 110 -5.95 -3.11 12.45
CA SER A 110 -7.24 -2.72 13.03
C SER A 110 -7.76 -1.47 12.32
N ALA A 111 -9.06 -1.23 12.39
CA ALA A 111 -9.64 0.01 11.88
C ALA A 111 -8.95 1.22 12.54
N ALA A 112 -8.45 2.13 11.72
CA ALA A 112 -7.77 3.35 12.17
C ALA A 112 -8.76 4.49 12.35
N THR A 113 -8.54 5.34 13.36
CA THR A 113 -9.39 6.51 13.62
C THR A 113 -8.86 7.72 12.87
N PHE A 114 -9.76 8.58 12.36
CA PHE A 114 -9.38 9.84 11.75
C PHE A 114 -8.82 10.82 12.80
N ILE A 115 -7.70 11.45 12.47
CA ILE A 115 -7.09 12.56 13.22
C ILE A 115 -7.00 13.73 12.26
N ASP A 116 -7.55 14.89 12.63
CA ASP A 116 -7.60 16.08 11.78
C ASP A 116 -8.14 15.78 10.36
N SER A 117 -9.18 14.93 10.30
CA SER A 117 -9.85 14.49 9.06
C SER A 117 -9.00 13.64 8.10
N ILE A 118 -7.90 13.08 8.56
CA ILE A 118 -7.00 12.23 7.76
C ILE A 118 -6.62 10.97 8.56
N ILE A 119 -6.49 9.84 7.84
CA ILE A 119 -5.76 8.67 8.31
C ILE A 119 -4.51 8.53 7.45
N THR A 120 -3.39 8.16 8.07
CA THR A 120 -2.12 7.90 7.39
C THR A 120 -1.58 6.56 7.82
N TRP A 121 -1.21 5.71 6.85
CA TRP A 121 -0.48 4.46 7.07
C TRP A 121 0.86 4.55 6.36
N THR A 122 1.91 4.20 7.07
CA THR A 122 3.28 4.21 6.55
C THR A 122 3.71 2.79 6.19
N PHE A 123 4.49 2.65 5.12
CA PHE A 123 5.00 1.36 4.67
C PHE A 123 6.33 1.51 3.94
N TYR A 124 7.03 0.39 3.75
CA TYR A 124 8.20 0.31 2.90
C TYR A 124 7.87 -0.31 1.54
N TYR A 125 8.45 0.26 0.51
CA TYR A 125 8.50 -0.32 -0.82
C TYR A 125 9.96 -0.61 -1.17
N THR A 126 10.24 -1.84 -1.65
CA THR A 126 11.54 -2.24 -2.16
C THR A 126 11.43 -2.49 -3.66
N ALA A 127 12.21 -1.75 -4.44
CA ALA A 127 12.24 -1.87 -5.89
C ALA A 127 12.86 -3.19 -6.34
N GLN A 128 12.41 -3.74 -7.47
CA GLN A 128 13.02 -4.88 -8.14
C GLN A 128 14.42 -4.54 -8.64
N MET A 129 15.24 -5.58 -8.86
CA MET A 129 16.60 -5.48 -9.43
C MET A 129 16.57 -5.39 -10.97
N MET A 130 15.69 -4.55 -11.50
CA MET A 130 15.55 -4.33 -12.94
C MET A 130 15.04 -2.91 -13.23
N ASN A 131 15.47 -2.37 -14.37
CA ASN A 131 15.05 -1.04 -14.83
C ASN A 131 13.65 -1.14 -15.48
N PHE A 132 12.66 -0.52 -14.88
CA PHE A 132 11.27 -0.47 -15.36
C PHE A 132 10.45 0.55 -14.57
N THR A 133 9.21 0.77 -14.96
CA THR A 133 8.25 1.52 -14.16
C THR A 133 7.30 0.57 -13.44
N ASP A 134 7.38 0.53 -12.12
CA ASP A 134 6.42 -0.18 -11.26
C ASP A 134 5.17 0.67 -11.04
N THR A 135 4.13 0.06 -10.51
CA THR A 135 2.88 0.75 -10.16
C THR A 135 2.41 0.30 -8.78
N LEU A 136 2.17 1.26 -7.91
CA LEU A 136 1.50 1.03 -6.64
C LEU A 136 0.00 1.31 -6.81
N TYR A 137 -0.82 0.39 -6.28
CA TYR A 137 -2.27 0.45 -6.31
C TYR A 137 -2.79 0.56 -4.88
N SER A 138 -3.74 1.44 -4.63
CA SER A 138 -4.37 1.56 -3.32
C SER A 138 -5.87 1.66 -3.41
N VAL A 139 -6.54 1.24 -2.35
CA VAL A 139 -7.95 1.44 -2.08
C VAL A 139 -8.09 1.68 -0.57
N ALA A 140 -9.02 2.51 -0.18
CA ALA A 140 -9.35 2.70 1.23
C ALA A 140 -10.83 3.01 1.42
N ASN A 141 -11.35 2.63 2.59
CA ASN A 141 -12.71 2.94 3.00
C ASN A 141 -12.73 3.85 4.22
N SER A 142 -13.70 4.74 4.24
CA SER A 142 -14.08 5.61 5.35
C SER A 142 -15.42 5.15 5.87
N VAL A 143 -15.49 4.73 7.13
CA VAL A 143 -16.67 4.12 7.75
C VAL A 143 -17.30 5.02 8.79
N ASN A 144 -18.61 4.84 9.03
CA ASN A 144 -19.40 5.58 10.02
C ASN A 144 -19.22 5.07 11.47
N GLY A 145 -18.52 3.92 11.66
CA GLY A 145 -18.19 3.38 12.97
C GLY A 145 -19.32 2.58 13.64
N ASP A 146 -20.40 2.23 12.92
CA ASP A 146 -21.50 1.43 13.47
C ASP A 146 -21.19 -0.09 13.54
N GLY A 147 -20.04 -0.52 13.00
CA GLY A 147 -19.58 -1.90 12.99
C GLY A 147 -20.26 -2.78 11.95
N ILE A 148 -21.04 -2.22 11.03
CA ILE A 148 -21.78 -2.96 10.00
C ILE A 148 -21.40 -2.42 8.62
N PRO A 149 -20.84 -3.25 7.71
CA PRO A 149 -20.61 -2.84 6.33
C PRO A 149 -21.95 -2.48 5.66
N ASN A 150 -22.12 -1.23 5.27
CA ASN A 150 -23.36 -0.76 4.67
C ASN A 150 -23.15 0.47 3.77
N SER A 151 -24.22 0.93 3.13
CA SER A 151 -24.17 2.06 2.20
C SER A 151 -23.94 3.45 2.86
N ALA A 152 -23.85 3.54 4.19
CA ALA A 152 -23.42 4.75 4.87
C ALA A 152 -21.89 4.89 4.88
N ASP A 153 -21.17 3.79 4.69
CA ASP A 153 -19.73 3.79 4.47
C ASP A 153 -19.40 4.23 3.04
N ARG A 154 -18.23 4.75 2.85
CA ARG A 154 -17.73 5.23 1.56
C ARG A 154 -16.32 4.72 1.31
N TRP A 155 -16.00 4.41 0.06
CA TRP A 155 -14.66 3.99 -0.33
C TRP A 155 -14.28 4.53 -1.70
N ASN A 156 -12.98 4.58 -1.98
CA ASN A 156 -12.49 4.92 -3.31
C ASN A 156 -11.14 4.24 -3.57
N PHE A 157 -10.81 4.12 -4.85
CA PHE A 157 -9.45 3.80 -5.27
C PHE A 157 -8.55 5.03 -5.18
N GLY A 158 -7.29 4.81 -4.83
CA GLY A 158 -6.25 5.80 -5.06
C GLY A 158 -5.86 5.88 -6.53
N VAL A 159 -5.38 7.05 -6.95
CA VAL A 159 -4.73 7.18 -8.26
C VAL A 159 -3.53 6.23 -8.29
N LYS A 160 -3.39 5.48 -9.39
CA LYS A 160 -2.23 4.61 -9.62
C LYS A 160 -0.95 5.44 -9.50
N PHE A 161 -0.04 4.99 -8.66
CA PHE A 161 1.21 5.70 -8.39
C PHE A 161 2.37 5.01 -9.13
N PRO A 162 2.90 5.60 -10.22
CA PRO A 162 4.04 5.05 -10.93
C PRO A 162 5.33 5.28 -10.13
N VAL A 163 6.20 4.28 -10.11
CA VAL A 163 7.54 4.35 -9.51
C VAL A 163 8.55 3.95 -10.59
N VAL A 164 9.35 4.91 -11.04
CA VAL A 164 10.42 4.68 -12.01
C VAL A 164 11.61 4.07 -11.28
N VAL A 165 11.96 2.84 -11.65
CA VAL A 165 13.13 2.13 -11.09
C VAL A 165 14.30 2.29 -12.05
N LEU A 166 15.36 2.94 -11.58
CA LEU A 166 16.57 3.21 -12.36
C LEU A 166 17.69 2.25 -11.97
N ASP A 167 18.58 2.00 -12.93
CA ASP A 167 19.79 1.22 -12.68
C ASP A 167 20.68 1.92 -11.64
N VAL A 168 21.25 1.11 -10.76
CA VAL A 168 22.43 1.51 -10.01
C VAL A 168 23.61 1.37 -10.95
N ILE A 169 24.11 2.47 -11.46
CA ILE A 169 25.31 2.46 -12.28
C ILE A 169 26.51 2.61 -11.36
N PRO A 170 27.26 1.53 -11.06
CA PRO A 170 28.47 1.63 -10.27
C PRO A 170 29.50 2.46 -11.04
N VAL A 171 30.09 3.44 -10.40
CA VAL A 171 31.30 4.09 -10.91
C VAL A 171 32.45 3.10 -10.73
N GLU A 172 32.97 2.55 -11.82
CA GLU A 172 34.12 1.65 -11.78
C GLU A 172 35.41 2.47 -11.84
N LEU A 173 36.16 2.48 -10.74
CA LEU A 173 37.45 3.16 -10.64
C LEU A 173 38.54 2.31 -11.30
N THR A 174 39.23 2.86 -12.30
CA THR A 174 40.44 2.25 -12.89
C THR A 174 41.69 2.63 -12.14
N SER A 175 41.73 3.79 -11.54
CA SER A 175 42.84 4.22 -10.69
C SER A 175 42.37 5.17 -9.60
N PHE A 176 43.04 5.11 -8.45
CA PHE A 176 42.94 6.07 -7.36
C PHE A 176 44.32 6.30 -6.79
N LEU A 177 44.82 7.54 -6.87
CA LEU A 177 46.12 7.94 -6.44
C LEU A 177 46.03 9.09 -5.46
N ALA A 178 46.89 9.08 -4.44
CA ALA A 178 47.10 10.18 -3.51
C ALA A 178 48.56 10.65 -3.62
N GLU A 179 48.79 11.89 -3.99
CA GLU A 179 50.11 12.50 -4.12
C GLU A 179 50.28 13.61 -3.09
N GLN A 180 51.38 13.57 -2.33
CA GLN A 180 51.72 14.65 -1.42
C GLN A 180 52.31 15.83 -2.22
N THR A 181 51.75 17.00 -2.01
CA THR A 181 52.26 18.27 -2.62
C THR A 181 52.65 19.23 -1.52
N ASN A 182 53.33 20.31 -1.90
CA ASN A 182 53.69 21.41 -0.99
C ASN A 182 52.46 22.20 -0.46
N LYS A 183 51.24 21.94 -0.97
CA LYS A 183 49.97 22.58 -0.56
C LYS A 183 48.99 21.62 0.11
N GLY A 184 49.36 20.34 0.27
CA GLY A 184 48.47 19.31 0.83
C GLY A 184 48.52 18.00 0.04
N ILE A 185 47.53 17.19 0.17
CA ILE A 185 47.40 15.92 -0.55
C ILE A 185 46.48 16.14 -1.76
N MET A 186 46.98 15.79 -2.96
CA MET A 186 46.18 15.76 -4.19
C MET A 186 45.67 14.36 -4.43
N LEU A 187 44.35 14.23 -4.58
CA LEU A 187 43.69 12.97 -4.96
C LEU A 187 43.44 13.02 -6.47
N LYS A 188 43.78 11.92 -7.14
CA LYS A 188 43.53 11.71 -8.57
C LYS A 188 42.79 10.36 -8.73
N TRP A 189 41.75 10.32 -9.52
CA TRP A 189 41.07 9.10 -9.87
C TRP A 189 40.68 9.09 -11.35
N THR A 190 40.53 7.89 -11.89
CA THR A 190 40.04 7.65 -13.25
C THR A 190 38.95 6.59 -13.20
N THR A 191 37.88 6.84 -13.91
CA THR A 191 36.75 5.93 -14.03
C THR A 191 36.71 5.28 -15.43
N VAL A 192 36.19 4.07 -15.54
CA VAL A 192 35.98 3.40 -16.85
C VAL A 192 34.82 4.03 -17.58
N SER A 193 33.75 4.35 -16.85
CA SER A 193 32.56 4.99 -17.39
C SER A 193 31.88 5.84 -16.32
N GLU A 194 31.32 6.95 -16.72
CA GLU A 194 30.46 7.78 -15.90
C GLU A 194 29.19 8.09 -16.70
N ILE A 195 28.05 7.66 -16.19
CA ILE A 195 26.74 7.98 -16.77
C ILE A 195 25.93 8.72 -15.71
N ASN A 196 25.40 9.88 -16.06
CA ASN A 196 24.63 10.77 -15.19
C ASN A 196 25.39 11.29 -13.95
N ASN A 197 26.71 11.42 -14.01
CA ASN A 197 27.47 12.08 -12.97
C ASN A 197 27.29 13.61 -13.07
N SER A 198 26.78 14.22 -11.99
CA SER A 198 26.56 15.68 -11.90
C SER A 198 27.72 16.44 -11.26
N GLY A 199 28.86 15.80 -11.02
CA GLY A 199 30.09 16.39 -10.47
C GLY A 199 30.59 15.70 -9.20
N PHE A 200 31.78 16.10 -8.77
CA PHE A 200 32.44 15.68 -7.53
C PHE A 200 32.65 16.89 -6.63
#